data_7f3d5d49f710d6057f5e9907b7cbc35d
#
_entry.id   7f3d5d49f710d6057f5e9907b7cbc35d
#
_cell.length_a   1.000
_cell.length_b   1.000
_cell.length_c   1.000
_cell.angle_alpha   90.00
_cell.angle_beta   90.00
_cell.angle_gamma   90.00
#
_symmetry.space_group_name_H-M   'P 1'
#
loop_
_entity.id
_entity.type
_entity.pdbx_description
1 polymer ?
#
loop_
_entity_poly.entity_id
_entity_poly.type
_entity_poly.pdbx_seq_one_letter_code
_entity_poly.pdbx_strand_id
1 'polypeptide(L)'
;ADEKGRVKQVVLQKMELGEPDASGRRRPVPIEGAIETIDVDEVIVSVGVSPNPLIPRAFGGLEVSKKGTIVVEEDSMRSTLGDVYAGGDIVRGGATVILAMGDGRKAAAAMDADLRG
;
A
#
# COMPACT_ATOMS: atom_id res chain seq x y z
N ALA A 1 19.24 2.68 -23.34
CA ALA A 1 20.19 1.56 -23.21
C ALA A 1 21.29 1.71 -24.26
N ASP A 2 22.46 1.12 -24.00
CA ASP A 2 23.52 1.00 -24.99
C ASP A 2 23.21 -0.14 -26.00
N GLU A 3 24.09 -0.33 -27.00
CA GLU A 3 23.93 -1.39 -28.02
C GLU A 3 23.93 -2.81 -27.46
N LYS A 4 24.38 -2.98 -26.22
CA LYS A 4 24.41 -4.26 -25.48
C LYS A 4 23.21 -4.40 -24.52
N GLY A 5 22.26 -3.47 -24.56
CA GLY A 5 21.08 -3.47 -23.70
C GLY A 5 21.32 -3.04 -22.25
N ARG A 6 22.51 -2.46 -21.92
CA ARG A 6 22.79 -1.96 -20.59
C ARG A 6 22.25 -0.55 -20.41
N VAL A 7 21.87 -0.21 -19.19
CA VAL A 7 21.47 1.15 -18.82
C VAL A 7 22.65 2.11 -19.07
N LYS A 8 22.34 3.28 -19.63
CA LYS A 8 23.29 4.35 -19.87
C LYS A 8 22.84 5.66 -19.23
N GLN A 9 21.53 5.87 -19.22
CA GLN A 9 20.94 7.11 -18.72
C GLN A 9 19.59 6.80 -18.07
N VAL A 10 19.21 7.60 -17.10
CA VAL A 10 17.85 7.72 -16.57
C VAL A 10 17.27 9.08 -16.92
N VAL A 11 16.04 9.08 -17.41
CA VAL A 11 15.27 10.29 -17.72
C VAL A 11 14.25 10.50 -16.61
N LEU A 12 14.34 11.65 -15.95
CA LEU A 12 13.53 12.01 -14.79
C LEU A 12 12.61 13.19 -15.14
N GLN A 13 11.35 13.08 -14.74
CA GLN A 13 10.40 14.19 -14.76
C GLN A 13 10.51 14.95 -13.44
N LYS A 14 10.84 16.24 -13.47
CA LYS A 14 10.81 17.10 -12.28
C LYS A 14 9.37 17.31 -11.81
N MET A 15 9.20 17.23 -10.50
CA MET A 15 7.91 17.36 -9.84
C MET A 15 7.94 18.54 -8.88
N GLU A 16 6.80 19.18 -8.67
CA GLU A 16 6.56 20.13 -7.59
C GLU A 16 5.45 19.61 -6.66
N LEU A 17 5.39 20.16 -5.45
CA LEU A 17 4.32 19.80 -4.53
C LEU A 17 3.07 20.63 -4.84
N GLY A 18 2.01 19.96 -5.27
CA GLY A 18 0.69 20.54 -5.48
C GLY A 18 0.00 20.99 -4.20
N GLU A 19 -1.27 21.38 -4.31
CA GLU A 19 -2.09 21.76 -3.17
C GLU A 19 -2.33 20.59 -2.21
N PRO A 20 -2.49 20.85 -0.89
CA PRO A 20 -2.83 19.84 0.07
C PRO A 20 -4.20 19.21 -0.22
N ASP A 21 -4.29 17.89 -0.16
CA ASP A 21 -5.55 17.18 -0.21
C ASP A 21 -6.29 17.25 1.17
N ALA A 22 -7.48 16.65 1.26
CA ALA A 22 -8.29 16.64 2.47
C ALA A 22 -7.58 16.06 3.71
N SER A 23 -6.50 15.29 3.52
CA SER A 23 -5.65 14.77 4.60
C SER A 23 -4.47 15.69 4.94
N GLY A 24 -4.34 16.83 4.26
CA GLY A 24 -3.21 17.76 4.39
C GLY A 24 -1.97 17.32 3.60
N ARG A 25 -2.04 16.24 2.83
CA ARG A 25 -0.91 15.72 2.05
C ARG A 25 -0.83 16.42 0.69
N ARG A 26 0.33 16.97 0.38
CA ARG A 26 0.62 17.56 -0.93
C ARG A 26 1.13 16.46 -1.87
N ARG A 27 0.48 16.30 -3.00
CA ARG A 27 0.87 15.32 -4.01
C ARG A 27 1.86 15.92 -4.99
N PRO A 28 2.86 15.16 -5.47
CA PRO A 28 3.72 15.61 -6.54
C PRO A 28 2.92 15.85 -7.83
N VAL A 29 3.16 16.98 -8.49
CA VAL A 29 2.58 17.35 -9.77
C VAL A 29 3.74 17.54 -10.75
N PRO A 30 3.69 16.99 -11.98
CA PRO A 30 4.75 17.16 -12.95
C PRO A 30 4.85 18.61 -13.41
N ILE A 31 6.08 19.14 -13.44
CA ILE A 31 6.36 20.43 -14.05
C ILE A 31 6.49 20.20 -15.55
N GLU A 32 5.57 20.76 -16.32
CA GLU A 32 5.52 20.54 -17.77
C GLU A 32 6.85 20.90 -18.45
N GLY A 33 7.36 19.99 -19.27
CA GLY A 33 8.62 20.16 -20.00
C GLY A 33 9.91 20.10 -19.15
N ALA A 34 9.82 19.98 -17.83
CA ALA A 34 10.99 19.93 -16.97
C ALA A 34 11.51 18.48 -16.84
N ILE A 35 12.28 18.07 -17.84
CA ILE A 35 12.91 16.74 -17.89
C ILE A 35 14.41 16.89 -17.62
N GLU A 36 14.95 16.00 -16.81
CA GLU A 36 16.38 15.89 -16.53
C GLU A 36 16.88 14.51 -16.94
N THR A 37 18.04 14.47 -17.59
CA THR A 37 18.70 13.23 -17.98
C THR A 37 20.02 13.10 -17.21
N ILE A 38 20.20 11.98 -16.54
CA ILE A 38 21.39 11.70 -15.73
C ILE A 38 22.09 10.46 -16.29
N ASP A 39 23.40 10.54 -16.50
CA ASP A 39 24.21 9.39 -16.89
C ASP A 39 24.34 8.45 -15.68
N VAL A 40 24.07 7.16 -15.87
CA VAL A 40 24.11 6.14 -14.82
C VAL A 40 24.55 4.80 -15.40
N ASP A 41 25.19 3.99 -14.57
CA ASP A 41 25.58 2.62 -14.91
C ASP A 41 24.53 1.60 -14.47
N GLU A 42 23.76 1.93 -13.45
CA GLU A 42 22.70 1.07 -12.88
C GLU A 42 21.54 1.90 -12.36
N VAL A 43 20.33 1.35 -12.43
CA VAL A 43 19.11 1.92 -11.84
C VAL A 43 18.45 0.87 -10.95
N ILE A 44 18.35 1.16 -9.65
CA ILE A 44 17.66 0.30 -8.69
C ILE A 44 16.28 0.92 -8.38
N VAL A 45 15.22 0.21 -8.76
CA VAL A 45 13.84 0.61 -8.44
C VAL A 45 13.43 -0.05 -7.14
N SER A 46 13.34 0.74 -6.05
CA SER A 46 12.97 0.26 -4.71
C SER A 46 11.79 1.06 -4.14
N VAL A 47 10.81 1.37 -4.98
CA VAL A 47 9.64 2.16 -4.64
C VAL A 47 8.38 1.30 -4.59
N GLY A 48 7.53 1.60 -3.62
CA GLY A 48 6.21 0.99 -3.49
C GLY A 48 6.22 -0.35 -2.76
N VAL A 49 5.34 -0.43 -1.78
CA VAL A 49 4.96 -1.68 -1.12
C VAL A 49 3.51 -1.93 -1.48
N SER A 50 3.22 -3.12 -2.00
CA SER A 50 1.86 -3.54 -2.34
C SER A 50 1.46 -4.72 -1.45
N PRO A 51 0.18 -4.82 -1.06
CA PRO A 51 -0.33 -5.99 -0.37
C PRO A 51 -0.06 -7.27 -1.17
N ASN A 52 0.35 -8.34 -0.49
CA ASN A 52 0.52 -9.63 -1.14
C ASN A 52 -0.85 -10.19 -1.56
N PRO A 53 -1.11 -10.43 -2.85
CA PRO A 53 -2.40 -10.91 -3.33
C PRO A 53 -2.68 -12.39 -3.04
N LEU A 54 -1.73 -13.11 -2.44
CA LEU A 54 -1.84 -14.55 -2.23
C LEU A 54 -3.05 -14.91 -1.35
N ILE A 55 -3.21 -14.22 -0.23
CA ILE A 55 -4.32 -14.49 0.71
C ILE A 55 -5.68 -14.16 0.10
N PRO A 56 -5.92 -12.96 -0.45
CA PRO A 56 -7.18 -12.65 -1.12
C PRO A 56 -7.54 -13.60 -2.27
N ARG A 57 -6.54 -14.11 -2.99
CA ARG A 57 -6.77 -15.08 -4.08
C ARG A 57 -7.10 -16.48 -3.57
N ALA A 58 -6.52 -16.87 -2.43
CA ALA A 58 -6.76 -18.18 -1.84
C ALA A 58 -8.13 -18.28 -1.18
N PHE A 59 -8.65 -17.17 -0.64
CA PHE A 59 -9.95 -17.10 0.01
C PHE A 59 -10.98 -16.45 -0.93
N GLY A 60 -11.74 -17.27 -1.65
CA GLY A 60 -12.84 -16.77 -2.47
C GLY A 60 -13.89 -16.05 -1.62
N GLY A 61 -14.30 -14.85 -2.04
CA GLY A 61 -15.27 -14.03 -1.30
C GLY A 61 -14.66 -13.00 -0.34
N LEU A 62 -13.34 -12.99 -0.17
CA LEU A 62 -12.66 -11.95 0.60
C LEU A 62 -12.62 -10.65 -0.24
N GLU A 63 -13.31 -9.61 0.23
CA GLU A 63 -13.33 -8.32 -0.47
C GLU A 63 -12.02 -7.59 -0.32
N VAL A 64 -11.56 -7.02 -1.43
CA VAL A 64 -10.35 -6.18 -1.49
C VAL A 64 -10.64 -4.82 -2.10
N SER A 65 -9.95 -3.82 -1.63
CA SER A 65 -10.02 -2.46 -2.17
C SER A 65 -9.35 -2.37 -3.54
N LYS A 66 -9.53 -1.25 -4.23
CA LYS A 66 -8.81 -0.93 -5.49
C LYS A 66 -7.28 -0.95 -5.34
N LYS A 67 -6.77 -0.83 -4.11
CA LYS A 67 -5.33 -0.88 -3.80
C LYS A 67 -4.85 -2.28 -3.42
N GLY A 68 -5.74 -3.28 -3.41
CA GLY A 68 -5.44 -4.66 -3.03
C GLY A 68 -5.41 -4.91 -1.52
N THR A 69 -5.81 -3.94 -0.69
CA THR A 69 -5.94 -4.13 0.76
C THR A 69 -7.24 -4.84 1.10
N ILE A 70 -7.23 -5.69 2.12
CA ILE A 70 -8.43 -6.39 2.61
C ILE A 70 -9.40 -5.37 3.22
N VAL A 71 -10.67 -5.46 2.85
CA VAL A 71 -11.75 -4.64 3.43
C VAL A 71 -12.21 -5.29 4.73
N VAL A 72 -12.23 -4.51 5.81
CA VAL A 72 -12.68 -4.94 7.14
C VAL A 72 -13.57 -3.91 7.77
N GLU A 73 -14.37 -4.33 8.74
CA GLU A 73 -15.07 -3.44 9.66
C GLU A 73 -14.06 -2.84 10.66
N GLU A 74 -14.02 -1.51 10.80
CA GLU A 74 -12.95 -0.81 11.53
C GLU A 74 -12.91 -1.11 13.04
N ASP A 75 -14.05 -1.46 13.66
CA ASP A 75 -14.13 -1.70 15.08
C ASP A 75 -13.74 -3.11 15.48
N SER A 76 -14.07 -4.09 14.64
CA SER A 76 -13.83 -5.51 14.88
C SER A 76 -12.65 -6.08 14.10
N MET A 77 -12.18 -5.39 13.05
CA MET A 77 -11.21 -5.91 12.08
C MET A 77 -11.70 -7.18 11.36
N ARG A 78 -13.01 -7.44 11.37
CA ARG A 78 -13.64 -8.57 10.68
C ARG A 78 -13.74 -8.28 9.20
N SER A 79 -13.39 -9.25 8.37
CA SER A 79 -13.53 -9.17 6.91
C SER A 79 -14.97 -9.51 6.47
N THR A 80 -15.19 -9.48 5.16
CA THR A 80 -16.45 -9.95 4.54
C THR A 80 -16.69 -11.45 4.71
N LEU A 81 -15.65 -12.20 5.05
CA LEU A 81 -15.77 -13.59 5.50
C LEU A 81 -15.81 -13.59 7.04
N GLY A 82 -16.95 -13.92 7.63
CA GLY A 82 -17.24 -13.77 9.06
C GLY A 82 -16.20 -14.37 10.02
N ASP A 83 -15.48 -15.40 9.59
CA ASP A 83 -14.48 -16.10 10.40
C ASP A 83 -13.05 -15.62 10.14
N VAL A 84 -12.88 -14.59 9.29
CA VAL A 84 -11.57 -14.07 8.89
C VAL A 84 -11.42 -12.62 9.36
N TYR A 85 -10.36 -12.37 10.11
CA TYR A 85 -9.98 -11.04 10.60
C TYR A 85 -8.66 -10.62 9.97
N ALA A 86 -8.50 -9.33 9.75
CA ALA A 86 -7.27 -8.78 9.19
C ALA A 86 -6.95 -7.43 9.81
N GLY A 87 -5.65 -7.11 9.94
CA GLY A 87 -5.19 -5.84 10.49
C GLY A 87 -3.78 -5.50 10.03
N GLY A 88 -3.34 -4.27 10.29
CA GLY A 88 -2.04 -3.77 9.88
C GLY A 88 -1.96 -3.43 8.39
N ASP A 89 -0.79 -3.59 7.80
CA ASP A 89 -0.51 -3.12 6.43
C ASP A 89 -1.38 -3.77 5.35
N ILE A 90 -1.84 -5.01 5.58
CA ILE A 90 -2.73 -5.68 4.63
C ILE A 90 -4.12 -5.02 4.55
N VAL A 91 -4.52 -4.27 5.56
CA VAL A 91 -5.78 -3.50 5.63
C VAL A 91 -5.53 -2.03 5.30
N ARG A 92 -4.52 -1.42 5.92
CA ARG A 92 -4.28 0.03 5.87
C ARG A 92 -3.43 0.48 4.69
N GLY A 93 -2.74 -0.45 4.01
CA GLY A 93 -1.59 -0.13 3.19
C GLY A 93 -0.37 0.13 4.09
N GLY A 94 0.75 0.59 3.53
CA GLY A 94 1.92 0.93 4.35
C GLY A 94 1.58 1.98 5.41
N ALA A 95 1.59 1.59 6.68
CA ALA A 95 1.23 2.44 7.82
C ALA A 95 2.27 2.30 8.95
N THR A 96 1.89 2.67 10.18
CA THR A 96 2.80 2.63 11.33
C THR A 96 2.63 1.33 12.13
N VAL A 97 3.70 0.93 12.83
CA VAL A 97 3.67 -0.23 13.75
C VAL A 97 2.60 -0.06 14.83
N ILE A 98 2.42 1.15 15.35
CA ILE A 98 1.40 1.44 16.38
C ILE A 98 -0.01 1.13 15.86
N LEU A 99 -0.32 1.49 14.64
CA LEU A 99 -1.62 1.19 14.02
C LEU A 99 -1.80 -0.32 13.82
N ALA A 100 -0.77 -1.01 13.34
CA ALA A 100 -0.81 -2.45 13.17
C ALA A 100 -1.03 -3.20 14.49
N MET A 101 -0.37 -2.75 15.58
CA MET A 101 -0.60 -3.29 16.93
C MET A 101 -2.02 -3.00 17.43
N GLY A 102 -2.55 -1.81 17.17
CA GLY A 102 -3.92 -1.42 17.49
C GLY A 102 -4.95 -2.32 16.80
N ASP A 103 -4.75 -2.57 15.51
CA ASP A 103 -5.60 -3.46 14.72
C ASP A 103 -5.58 -4.90 15.25
N GLY A 104 -4.38 -5.41 15.57
CA GLY A 104 -4.23 -6.76 16.16
C GLY A 104 -4.96 -6.90 17.48
N ARG A 105 -4.95 -5.87 18.35
CA ARG A 105 -5.71 -5.87 19.60
C ARG A 105 -7.22 -5.86 19.38
N LYS A 106 -7.71 -5.05 18.43
CA LYS A 106 -9.13 -5.03 18.06
C LYS A 106 -9.59 -6.38 17.54
N ALA A 107 -8.84 -6.96 16.59
CA ALA A 107 -9.15 -8.26 16.04
C ALA A 107 -9.20 -9.34 17.14
N ALA A 108 -8.22 -9.37 18.04
CA ALA A 108 -8.18 -10.35 19.14
C ALA A 108 -9.38 -10.19 20.08
N ALA A 109 -9.76 -8.95 20.41
CA ALA A 109 -10.93 -8.71 21.27
C ALA A 109 -12.24 -9.13 20.58
N ALA A 110 -12.37 -8.88 19.29
CA ALA A 110 -13.55 -9.30 18.53
C ALA A 110 -13.63 -10.83 18.40
N MET A 111 -12.52 -11.50 18.11
CA MET A 111 -12.44 -12.98 18.08
C MET A 111 -12.82 -13.59 19.44
N ASP A 112 -12.30 -13.04 20.54
CA ASP A 112 -12.63 -13.52 21.89
C ASP A 112 -14.12 -13.38 22.20
N ALA A 113 -14.73 -12.24 21.82
CA ALA A 113 -16.15 -12.02 21.98
C ALA A 113 -17.00 -13.02 21.16
N ASP A 114 -16.63 -13.26 19.91
CA ASP A 114 -17.33 -14.19 19.02
C ASP A 114 -17.24 -15.65 19.51
N LEU A 115 -16.10 -16.04 20.07
CA LEU A 115 -15.90 -17.40 20.60
C LEU A 115 -16.63 -17.65 21.92
N ARG A 116 -16.91 -16.60 22.68
CA ARG A 116 -17.64 -16.70 23.95
C ARG A 116 -19.17 -16.70 23.80
N GLY A 117 -19.67 -16.24 22.65
CA GLY A 117 -21.09 -16.15 22.33
C GLY A 117 -21.73 -14.90 22.87
#